data_e9114c22efc6273eaab9260f80aa67e6
#
_entry.id   e9114c22efc6273eaab9260f80aa67e6
#
_cell.length_a   1.000
_cell.length_b   1.000
_cell.length_c   1.000
_cell.angle_alpha   90.00
_cell.angle_beta   90.00
_cell.angle_gamma   90.00
#
_symmetry.space_group_name_H-M   'P 1'
#
loop_
_entity.id
_entity.type
_entity.pdbx_description
1 polymer ?
#
loop_
_entity_poly.entity_id
_entity_poly.type
_entity_poly.pdbx_seq_one_letter_code
_entity_poly.pdbx_strand_id
1 'polypeptide(L)'
;MDVQPDARTPRLYAHTDWGSLTMVFTSSPGLEVRHPKDHSWVHAPVVPNGIVVNVGDALALWTGNRLKSTLHRITWESVSIHSDRYSIVYFVNPNAGMFFCLT
;
A
#
# COMPACT_ATOMS: atom_id res chain seq x y z
N MET A 1 -21.59 -20.37 6.65
CA MET A 1 -21.87 -20.39 5.19
C MET A 1 -20.78 -19.58 4.51
N ASP A 2 -19.98 -20.26 3.70
CA ASP A 2 -18.88 -19.60 3.02
C ASP A 2 -19.41 -18.91 1.77
N VAL A 3 -19.42 -17.58 1.80
CA VAL A 3 -19.78 -16.78 0.64
C VAL A 3 -18.52 -16.63 -0.20
N GLN A 4 -18.57 -17.08 -1.45
CA GLN A 4 -17.48 -16.87 -2.39
C GLN A 4 -17.39 -15.39 -2.72
N PRO A 5 -16.22 -14.75 -2.50
CA PRO A 5 -16.08 -13.35 -2.84
C PRO A 5 -16.08 -13.16 -4.36
N ASP A 6 -16.68 -12.06 -4.82
CA ASP A 6 -16.50 -11.60 -6.19
C ASP A 6 -15.02 -11.25 -6.40
N ALA A 7 -14.45 -11.67 -7.53
CA ALA A 7 -13.06 -11.38 -7.87
C ALA A 7 -12.75 -9.88 -7.87
N ARG A 8 -13.76 -9.05 -8.12
CA ARG A 8 -13.62 -7.58 -8.10
C ARG A 8 -13.74 -6.98 -6.72
N THR A 9 -14.20 -7.76 -5.71
CA THR A 9 -14.29 -7.30 -4.33
C THR A 9 -12.88 -7.16 -3.75
N PRO A 10 -12.50 -6.01 -3.20
CA PRO A 10 -11.19 -5.87 -2.58
C PRO A 10 -11.04 -6.76 -1.34
N ARG A 11 -9.90 -7.41 -1.20
CA ARG A 11 -9.50 -8.04 0.08
C ARG A 11 -9.06 -6.96 1.06
N LEU A 12 -8.42 -5.93 0.54
CA LEU A 12 -8.03 -4.73 1.26
C LEU A 12 -8.41 -3.55 0.40
N TYR A 13 -9.30 -2.71 0.89
CA TYR A 13 -9.79 -1.55 0.14
C TYR A 13 -8.66 -0.57 -0.17
N ALA A 14 -8.81 0.15 -1.28
CA ALA A 14 -7.85 1.16 -1.69
C ALA A 14 -7.74 2.25 -0.61
N HIS A 15 -6.51 2.53 -0.21
CA HIS A 15 -6.21 3.53 0.83
C HIS A 15 -4.79 4.06 0.67
N THR A 16 -4.52 5.15 1.34
CA THR A 16 -3.17 5.64 1.60
C THR A 16 -2.83 5.37 3.07
N ASP A 17 -1.56 5.37 3.39
CA ASP A 17 -1.10 5.23 4.78
C ASP A 17 -0.92 6.61 5.42
N TRP A 18 -1.12 6.70 6.72
CA TRP A 18 -1.02 7.97 7.44
C TRP A 18 0.40 8.41 7.75
N GLY A 19 1.31 7.47 7.93
CA GLY A 19 2.65 7.72 8.44
C GLY A 19 3.61 8.35 7.44
N SER A 20 4.89 8.20 7.74
CA SER A 20 5.98 8.69 6.88
C SER A 20 6.31 7.67 5.80
N LEU A 21 6.72 6.49 6.22
CA LEU A 21 7.05 5.37 5.32
C LEU A 21 6.38 4.11 5.84
N THR A 22 6.02 3.26 4.90
CA THR A 22 5.55 1.90 5.18
C THR A 22 6.47 0.91 4.48
N MET A 23 6.93 -0.08 5.21
CA MET A 23 7.71 -1.19 4.66
C MET A 23 6.88 -2.45 4.69
N VAL A 24 6.72 -3.08 3.54
CA VAL A 24 5.91 -4.29 3.40
C VAL A 24 6.83 -5.46 3.07
N PHE A 25 6.84 -6.43 3.95
CA PHE A 25 7.59 -7.68 3.78
C PHE A 25 6.60 -8.75 3.36
N THR A 26 6.69 -9.20 2.13
CA THR A 26 5.80 -10.25 1.63
C THR A 26 6.52 -11.09 0.58
N SER A 27 6.18 -12.37 0.55
CA SER A 27 6.60 -13.30 -0.51
C SER A 27 5.46 -13.60 -1.47
N SER A 28 4.29 -12.99 -1.26
CA SER A 28 3.08 -13.27 -2.03
C SER A 28 2.73 -12.09 -2.91
N PRO A 29 2.30 -12.35 -4.17
CA PRO A 29 1.78 -11.28 -5.04
C PRO A 29 0.42 -10.80 -4.54
N GLY A 30 -0.09 -9.73 -5.14
CA GLY A 30 -1.44 -9.25 -4.88
C GLY A 30 -1.55 -7.77 -4.56
N LEU A 31 -0.46 -7.14 -4.19
CA LEU A 31 -0.46 -5.70 -3.95
C LEU A 31 -0.55 -4.96 -5.28
N GLU A 32 -1.52 -4.06 -5.38
CA GLU A 32 -1.69 -3.16 -6.51
C GLU A 32 -1.53 -1.73 -6.07
N VAL A 33 -0.83 -0.95 -6.85
CA VAL A 33 -0.60 0.48 -6.60
C VAL A 33 -1.20 1.28 -7.74
N ARG A 34 -1.71 2.46 -7.44
CA ARG A 34 -2.30 3.33 -8.44
C ARG A 34 -1.22 4.19 -9.10
N HIS A 35 -1.19 4.13 -10.42
CA HIS A 35 -0.24 4.94 -11.18
C HIS A 35 -0.64 6.43 -11.09
N PRO A 36 0.30 7.34 -10.75
CA PRO A 36 -0.04 8.73 -10.49
C PRO A 36 -0.47 9.51 -11.72
N LYS A 37 -0.09 9.09 -12.92
CA LYS A 37 -0.39 9.82 -14.14
C LYS A 37 -1.69 9.38 -14.79
N ASP A 38 -1.84 8.08 -15.05
CA ASP A 38 -2.99 7.56 -15.79
C ASP A 38 -4.05 6.92 -14.90
N HIS A 39 -3.80 6.86 -13.59
CA HIS A 39 -4.71 6.28 -12.60
C HIS A 39 -5.00 4.79 -12.80
N SER A 40 -4.17 4.09 -13.56
CA SER A 40 -4.27 2.64 -13.68
C SER A 40 -3.76 1.94 -12.42
N TRP A 41 -4.22 0.72 -12.20
CA TRP A 41 -3.70 -0.13 -11.14
C TRP A 41 -2.57 -0.99 -11.69
N VAL A 42 -1.44 -0.97 -11.01
CA VAL A 42 -0.23 -1.68 -11.41
C VAL A 42 0.14 -2.65 -10.30
N HIS A 43 0.45 -3.89 -10.68
CA HIS A 43 0.91 -4.88 -9.71
C HIS A 43 2.31 -4.53 -9.20
N ALA A 44 2.48 -4.53 -7.89
CA ALA A 44 3.80 -4.45 -7.30
C ALA A 44 4.51 -5.80 -7.48
N PRO A 45 5.71 -5.83 -8.07
CA PRO A 45 6.42 -7.08 -8.27
C PRO A 45 6.87 -7.67 -6.94
N VAL A 46 6.89 -9.00 -6.86
CA VAL A 46 7.52 -9.71 -5.74
C VAL A 46 8.97 -9.97 -6.11
N VAL A 47 9.88 -9.33 -5.37
CA VAL A 47 11.32 -9.49 -5.56
C VAL A 47 11.86 -10.34 -4.40
N PRO A 48 12.53 -11.45 -4.66
CA PRO A 48 13.10 -12.27 -3.58
C PRO A 48 14.00 -11.43 -2.67
N ASN A 49 13.76 -11.51 -1.36
CA ASN A 49 14.45 -10.72 -0.34
C ASN A 49 14.25 -9.21 -0.47
N GLY A 50 13.28 -8.79 -1.29
CA GLY A 50 12.94 -7.40 -1.47
C GLY A 50 11.93 -6.92 -0.43
N ILE A 51 11.87 -5.61 -0.28
CA ILE A 51 10.91 -4.93 0.58
C ILE A 51 10.17 -3.90 -0.28
N VAL A 52 8.85 -3.88 -0.21
CA VAL A 52 8.07 -2.81 -0.85
C VAL A 52 8.00 -1.64 0.12
N VAL A 53 8.41 -0.47 -0.34
CA VAL A 53 8.38 0.74 0.49
C VAL A 53 7.48 1.75 -0.17
N ASN A 54 6.53 2.29 0.60
CA ASN A 54 5.69 3.37 0.12
C ASN A 54 5.68 4.56 1.09
N VAL A 55 5.47 5.74 0.51
CA VAL A 55 5.34 7.00 1.24
C VAL A 55 3.93 7.10 1.79
N GLY A 56 3.81 7.55 3.03
CA GLY A 56 2.54 7.85 3.65
C GLY A 56 2.19 9.34 3.62
N ASP A 57 0.99 9.65 4.09
CA ASP A 57 0.44 11.01 4.04
C ASP A 57 1.28 12.04 4.78
N ALA A 58 1.85 11.67 5.92
CA ALA A 58 2.66 12.59 6.71
C ALA A 58 3.91 13.06 5.96
N LEU A 59 4.61 12.13 5.32
CA LEU A 59 5.80 12.48 4.53
C LEU A 59 5.43 13.25 3.26
N ALA A 60 4.33 12.88 2.62
CA ALA A 60 3.82 13.61 1.47
C ALA A 60 3.53 15.07 1.83
N LEU A 61 2.85 15.29 2.95
CA LEU A 61 2.55 16.64 3.45
C LEU A 61 3.84 17.39 3.80
N TRP A 62 4.75 16.75 4.48
CA TRP A 62 6.01 17.36 4.90
C TRP A 62 6.87 17.83 3.72
N THR A 63 6.85 17.09 2.63
CA THR A 63 7.62 17.43 1.43
C THR A 63 6.88 18.35 0.47
N GLY A 64 5.73 18.91 0.86
CA GLY A 64 4.89 19.72 -0.02
C GLY A 64 4.39 18.94 -1.23
N ASN A 65 4.12 17.67 -1.02
CA ASN A 65 3.65 16.72 -2.05
C ASN A 65 4.66 16.45 -3.17
N ARG A 66 5.94 16.68 -2.91
CA ARG A 66 7.02 16.27 -3.81
C ARG A 66 7.18 14.75 -3.80
N LEU A 67 7.07 14.15 -2.61
CA LEU A 67 6.88 12.72 -2.46
C LEU A 67 5.38 12.48 -2.29
N LYS A 68 4.85 11.50 -3.01
CA LYS A 68 3.41 11.29 -3.04
C LYS A 68 3.05 10.06 -2.24
N SER A 69 1.98 10.19 -1.45
CA SER A 69 1.37 9.04 -0.77
C SER A 69 0.60 8.23 -1.82
N THR A 70 0.96 6.96 -1.93
CA THR A 70 0.46 6.10 -3.00
C THR A 70 -0.77 5.34 -2.55
N LEU A 71 -1.84 5.47 -3.32
CA LEU A 71 -3.04 4.67 -3.14
C LEU A 71 -2.74 3.22 -3.51
N HIS A 72 -3.10 2.28 -2.67
CA HIS A 72 -2.83 0.86 -2.89
C HIS A 72 -3.96 -0.01 -2.37
N ARG A 73 -4.05 -1.22 -2.89
CA ARG A 73 -5.12 -2.15 -2.57
C ARG A 73 -4.67 -3.60 -2.79
N ILE A 74 -5.51 -4.54 -2.33
CA ILE A 74 -5.40 -5.95 -2.65
C ILE A 74 -6.78 -6.44 -3.09
N THR A 75 -6.86 -7.10 -4.24
CA THR A 75 -8.11 -7.64 -4.76
C THR A 75 -8.06 -9.16 -4.82
N TRP A 76 -9.22 -9.80 -4.88
CA TRP A 76 -9.31 -11.23 -5.10
C TRP A 76 -8.85 -11.65 -6.50
N GLU A 77 -8.93 -10.73 -7.44
CA GLU A 77 -8.46 -10.95 -8.81
C GLU A 77 -6.93 -11.09 -8.86
N SER A 78 -6.23 -10.39 -7.97
CA SER A 78 -4.78 -10.40 -7.90
C SER A 78 -4.23 -11.59 -7.12
N VAL A 79 -5.07 -12.26 -6.34
CA VAL A 79 -4.66 -13.34 -5.43
C VAL A 79 -5.62 -14.50 -5.58
N SER A 80 -5.08 -15.73 -5.64
CA SER A 80 -5.91 -16.92 -5.62
C SER A 80 -6.72 -16.99 -4.32
N ILE A 81 -8.02 -17.26 -4.44
CA ILE A 81 -8.90 -17.45 -3.27
C ILE A 81 -8.59 -18.72 -2.49
N HIS A 82 -7.79 -19.61 -3.08
CA HIS A 82 -7.39 -20.88 -2.45
C HIS A 82 -6.02 -20.81 -1.78
N SER A 83 -5.35 -19.66 -1.87
CA SER A 83 -4.02 -19.46 -1.29
C SER A 83 -4.06 -18.43 -0.19
N ASP A 84 -3.39 -18.72 0.91
CA ASP A 84 -3.17 -17.75 1.97
C ASP A 84 -2.15 -16.73 1.50
N ARG A 85 -2.33 -15.49 1.94
CA ARG A 85 -1.41 -14.40 1.67
C ARG A 85 -0.98 -13.77 2.98
N TYR A 86 0.31 -13.76 3.22
CA TYR A 86 0.89 -13.18 4.43
C TYR A 86 1.75 -12.00 4.08
N SER A 87 1.66 -10.97 4.90
CA SER A 87 2.57 -9.83 4.84
C SER A 87 2.82 -9.31 6.24
N ILE A 88 4.02 -8.79 6.44
CA ILE A 88 4.37 -8.08 7.67
C ILE A 88 4.58 -6.62 7.26
N VAL A 89 3.87 -5.72 7.93
CA VAL A 89 3.89 -4.31 7.62
C VAL A 89 4.52 -3.55 8.78
N TYR A 90 5.52 -2.74 8.50
CA TYR A 90 6.17 -1.88 9.46
C TYR A 90 5.89 -0.42 9.11
N PHE A 91 5.27 0.29 10.04
CA PHE A 91 4.93 1.70 9.87
C PHE A 91 5.93 2.59 10.58
N VAL A 92 6.50 3.55 9.85
CA VAL A 92 7.32 4.61 10.41
C VAL A 92 6.45 5.86 10.50
N ASN A 93 6.23 6.32 11.73
CA ASN A 93 5.38 7.48 11.99
C ASN A 93 6.21 8.62 12.56
N PRO A 94 5.81 9.90 12.35
CA PRO A 94 6.44 11.00 13.05
C PRO A 94 6.16 10.91 14.55
N ASN A 95 7.05 11.50 15.34
CA ASN A 95 6.87 11.57 16.78
C ASN A 95 5.62 12.39 17.13
N ALA A 96 4.99 12.06 18.26
CA ALA A 96 3.88 12.83 18.78
C ALA A 96 4.33 14.27 19.05
N GLY A 97 3.47 15.24 18.69
CA GLY A 97 3.79 16.66 18.85
C GLY A 97 4.59 17.29 17.71
N MET A 98 4.92 16.54 16.65
CA MET A 98 5.53 17.10 15.46
C MET A 98 4.55 18.00 14.72
N PHE A 99 5.04 19.14 14.28
CA PHE A 99 4.29 20.07 13.44
C PHE A 99 4.91 20.13 12.06
N PHE A 100 4.07 20.05 11.03
CA PHE A 100 4.51 20.18 9.64
C PHE A 100 4.25 21.60 9.17
N CYS A 101 5.31 22.25 8.69
CA CYS A 101 5.22 23.58 8.14
C CYS A 101 5.41 23.51 6.62
N LEU A 102 4.39 23.89 5.87
CA LEU A 102 4.46 23.99 4.42
C LEU A 102 5.04 25.33 4.04
N THR A 103 6.17 25.29 3.38
CA THR A 103 6.83 26.50 2.87
C THR A 103 6.70 26.60 1.35
#